data_1b2f7f7badb1b70955abc94d74023d29
#
_entry.id   1b2f7f7badb1b70955abc94d74023d29
#
_cell.length_a   1.000
_cell.length_b   1.000
_cell.length_c   1.000
_cell.angle_alpha   90.00
_cell.angle_beta   90.00
_cell.angle_gamma   90.00
#
_symmetry.space_group_name_H-M   'P 1'
#
loop_
_entity.id
_entity.type
_entity.pdbx_description
1 polymer ?
#
loop_
_entity_poly.entity_id
_entity_poly.type
_entity_poly.pdbx_seq_one_letter_code
_entity_poly.pdbx_strand_id
1 'polypeptide(L)'
;MKLKHIAIIGSLFPILFSLVLFFGVLISADSDDENSNFSSGITGMNLSAEVLKHQPMVEKYARENGISEYVNVLLAIIQVESGGTAEDVMQSSESLGLPPNSLDTESSIKQGCKYFASLLSSCKNQGIDDLNVAIQSYNYGGGYAGYVAGKGKKHTFNLAENFAREKSGGKKVTYTNPIAVAKNGGWRYGYGNMFYVEVVNQYLAVPQVSGELAQKVMNEALKYQGWKYVYGGSNPNTSFDCSGLTQWCYGKAGISLPRTAQAQYDATQHLPLSQAKAGDLVFFHSTYNAGSYVTHVGILVSPTQMYHAGDPIGYADLSSSYWQQHLIGAGRVKQ
;
A
#
# COMPACT_ATOMS: atom_id res chain seq x y z
N MET A 1 -3.04 44.26 -18.52
CA MET A 1 -2.21 43.45 -17.63
C MET A 1 -2.41 41.99 -18.07
N LYS A 2 -1.42 41.39 -18.76
CA LYS A 2 -1.57 40.08 -19.40
C LYS A 2 -1.33 38.97 -18.36
N LEU A 3 -2.33 38.17 -18.05
CA LEU A 3 -2.15 36.92 -17.29
C LEU A 3 -1.32 35.95 -18.13
N LYS A 4 -0.14 35.60 -17.64
CA LYS A 4 0.66 34.53 -18.20
C LYS A 4 0.05 33.18 -17.78
N HIS A 5 -0.36 32.40 -18.76
CA HIS A 5 -0.72 31.01 -18.56
C HIS A 5 0.55 30.23 -18.21
N ILE A 6 0.62 29.70 -17.02
CA ILE A 6 1.65 28.74 -16.63
C ILE A 6 1.18 27.38 -17.15
N ALA A 7 1.84 26.90 -18.21
CA ALA A 7 1.67 25.55 -18.69
C ALA A 7 2.34 24.59 -17.69
N ILE A 8 1.54 23.81 -16.99
CA ILE A 8 2.02 22.69 -16.17
C ILE A 8 2.47 21.60 -17.14
N ILE A 9 3.77 21.49 -17.31
CA ILE A 9 4.40 20.39 -18.06
C ILE A 9 4.36 19.18 -17.13
N GLY A 10 3.46 18.26 -17.41
CA GLY A 10 3.41 16.99 -16.71
C GLY A 10 4.75 16.27 -16.85
N SER A 11 5.40 15.94 -15.74
CA SER A 11 6.66 15.24 -15.71
C SER A 11 6.52 13.87 -16.36
N LEU A 12 7.22 13.67 -17.47
CA LEU A 12 7.52 12.35 -18.03
C LEU A 12 8.66 11.74 -17.21
N PHE A 13 8.33 11.05 -16.13
CA PHE A 13 9.29 10.15 -15.53
C PHE A 13 8.98 8.73 -16.00
N PRO A 14 9.96 8.02 -16.53
CA PRO A 14 9.85 6.57 -16.65
C PRO A 14 10.02 5.98 -15.23
N ILE A 15 8.92 5.73 -14.55
CA ILE A 15 8.92 4.86 -13.39
C ILE A 15 9.29 3.48 -13.91
N LEU A 16 10.48 3.00 -13.51
CA LEU A 16 10.89 1.62 -13.73
C LEU A 16 10.01 0.75 -12.83
N PHE A 17 8.82 0.41 -13.32
CA PHE A 17 7.95 -0.54 -12.65
C PHE A 17 8.42 -1.95 -12.96
N SER A 18 8.88 -2.67 -11.94
CA SER A 18 8.90 -4.13 -12.01
C SER A 18 7.49 -4.62 -12.30
N LEU A 19 7.38 -5.41 -13.34
CA LEU A 19 6.16 -6.03 -13.84
C LEU A 19 5.61 -7.00 -12.78
N VAL A 20 4.71 -6.55 -11.91
CA VAL A 20 3.93 -7.44 -11.05
C VAL A 20 2.69 -7.84 -11.82
N LEU A 21 2.68 -9.09 -12.30
CA LEU A 21 1.51 -9.71 -12.92
C LEU A 21 0.45 -9.99 -11.85
N PHE A 22 -0.53 -9.09 -11.73
CA PHE A 22 -1.75 -9.36 -10.97
C PHE A 22 -2.76 -10.08 -11.88
N PHE A 23 -3.10 -11.30 -11.51
CA PHE A 23 -4.28 -11.98 -12.06
C PHE A 23 -5.53 -11.28 -11.52
N GLY A 24 -6.37 -10.83 -12.45
CA GLY A 24 -7.58 -10.08 -12.15
C GLY A 24 -8.58 -10.87 -11.32
N VAL A 25 -9.06 -10.26 -10.26
CA VAL A 25 -10.33 -10.62 -9.64
C VAL A 25 -11.40 -9.78 -10.31
N LEU A 26 -12.32 -10.45 -11.00
CA LEU A 26 -13.58 -9.88 -11.46
C LEU A 26 -14.37 -9.40 -10.23
N ILE A 27 -14.43 -8.10 -10.03
CA ILE A 27 -15.42 -7.50 -9.15
C ILE A 27 -16.66 -7.30 -10.00
N SER A 28 -17.65 -8.17 -9.83
CA SER A 28 -19.01 -7.91 -10.28
C SER A 28 -19.52 -6.71 -9.48
N ALA A 29 -19.89 -5.65 -10.21
CA ALA A 29 -20.60 -4.53 -9.66
C ALA A 29 -22.04 -4.99 -9.42
N ASP A 30 -22.43 -5.13 -8.16
CA ASP A 30 -23.82 -5.03 -7.76
C ASP A 30 -23.93 -4.26 -6.45
N SER A 31 -24.59 -3.15 -6.61
CA SER A 31 -25.51 -2.37 -5.77
C SER A 31 -25.35 -2.34 -4.26
N ASP A 32 -25.36 -1.11 -3.80
CA ASP A 32 -26.13 -0.54 -2.68
C ASP A 32 -25.70 -0.82 -1.24
N ASP A 33 -25.47 0.35 -0.61
CA ASP A 33 -25.58 0.62 0.82
C ASP A 33 -24.72 -0.22 1.78
N GLU A 34 -23.62 0.43 2.25
CA GLU A 34 -23.53 0.62 3.69
C GLU A 34 -22.57 1.76 4.04
N ASN A 35 -23.08 2.61 4.89
CA ASN A 35 -22.48 3.72 5.58
C ASN A 35 -21.18 3.31 6.28
N SER A 36 -20.03 3.37 5.62
CA SER A 36 -18.75 3.11 6.26
C SER A 36 -18.32 4.34 7.03
N ASN A 37 -18.67 4.37 8.31
CA ASN A 37 -17.93 5.12 9.32
C ASN A 37 -16.46 4.72 9.23
N PHE A 38 -15.66 5.52 8.58
CA PHE A 38 -14.22 5.35 8.46
C PHE A 38 -13.56 5.80 9.77
N SER A 39 -13.79 5.02 10.85
CA SER A 39 -13.13 5.22 12.13
C SER A 39 -11.93 4.29 12.24
N SER A 40 -10.77 4.90 12.47
CA SER A 40 -9.55 4.37 13.13
C SER A 40 -9.41 2.85 13.17
N GLY A 41 -8.80 2.23 12.16
CA GLY A 41 -8.49 0.82 12.24
C GLY A 41 -8.18 0.13 10.92
N ILE A 42 -7.75 0.84 9.86
CA ILE A 42 -7.25 0.15 8.67
C ILE A 42 -5.87 -0.39 9.02
N THR A 43 -5.87 -1.59 9.58
CA THR A 43 -4.69 -2.43 9.71
C THR A 43 -4.64 -3.32 8.47
N GLY A 44 -3.57 -3.26 7.70
CA GLY A 44 -3.36 -4.23 6.62
C GLY A 44 -3.10 -3.65 5.25
N MET A 45 -2.18 -2.72 5.16
CA MET A 45 -1.78 -2.14 3.89
C MET A 45 -0.65 -2.95 3.25
N ASN A 46 -0.77 -3.20 1.96
CA ASN A 46 0.28 -3.81 1.15
C ASN A 46 1.37 -2.76 0.82
N LEU A 47 2.12 -2.31 1.83
CA LEU A 47 3.18 -1.32 1.70
C LEU A 47 4.57 -1.98 1.69
N SER A 48 5.48 -1.43 0.90
CA SER A 48 6.87 -1.85 0.88
C SER A 48 7.62 -1.46 2.17
N ALA A 49 8.70 -2.16 2.48
CA ALA A 49 9.58 -1.81 3.59
C ALA A 49 10.15 -0.37 3.43
N GLU A 50 10.41 0.03 2.19
CA GLU A 50 10.88 1.38 1.87
C GLU A 50 9.89 2.48 2.24
N VAL A 51 8.59 2.22 2.16
CA VAL A 51 7.56 3.15 2.64
C VAL A 51 7.44 3.10 4.15
N LEU A 52 7.43 1.89 4.73
CA LEU A 52 7.24 1.71 6.17
C LEU A 52 8.34 2.35 7.03
N LYS A 53 9.57 2.45 6.52
CA LYS A 53 10.64 3.18 7.23
C LYS A 53 10.33 4.65 7.50
N HIS A 54 9.43 5.25 6.71
CA HIS A 54 8.99 6.63 6.89
C HIS A 54 7.84 6.79 7.89
N GLN A 55 7.21 5.70 8.34
CA GLN A 55 6.03 5.73 9.21
C GLN A 55 6.22 6.60 10.47
N PRO A 56 7.33 6.51 11.24
CA PRO A 56 7.48 7.36 12.44
C PRO A 56 7.45 8.86 12.15
N MET A 57 7.98 9.26 10.98
CA MET A 57 8.00 10.65 10.54
C MET A 57 6.62 11.09 10.06
N VAL A 58 5.90 10.23 9.33
CA VAL A 58 4.51 10.46 8.91
C VAL A 58 3.61 10.62 10.13
N GLU A 59 3.74 9.75 11.15
CA GLU A 59 2.99 9.84 12.41
C GLU A 59 3.24 11.16 13.15
N LYS A 60 4.50 11.61 13.20
CA LYS A 60 4.88 12.90 13.78
C LYS A 60 4.13 14.04 13.10
N TYR A 61 4.27 14.16 11.79
CA TYR A 61 3.72 15.30 11.05
C TYR A 61 2.19 15.21 10.84
N ALA A 62 1.62 14.01 10.77
CA ALA A 62 0.18 13.82 10.80
C ALA A 62 -0.42 14.33 12.12
N ARG A 63 0.20 14.01 13.26
CA ARG A 63 -0.22 14.52 14.58
C ARG A 63 -0.10 16.03 14.68
N GLU A 64 1.00 16.62 14.20
CA GLU A 64 1.21 18.07 14.18
C GLU A 64 0.15 18.83 13.36
N ASN A 65 -0.43 18.17 12.35
CA ASN A 65 -1.47 18.74 11.50
C ASN A 65 -2.91 18.28 11.88
N GLY A 66 -3.08 17.52 12.99
CA GLY A 66 -4.39 17.07 13.48
C GLY A 66 -5.06 16.03 12.58
N ILE A 67 -4.28 15.21 11.87
CA ILE A 67 -4.74 14.19 10.92
C ILE A 67 -4.15 12.81 11.21
N SER A 68 -3.94 12.47 12.49
CA SER A 68 -3.33 11.20 12.90
C SER A 68 -4.10 9.97 12.41
N GLU A 69 -5.41 10.06 12.25
CA GLU A 69 -6.25 9.01 11.72
C GLU A 69 -5.98 8.66 10.24
N TYR A 70 -5.29 9.56 9.51
CA TYR A 70 -4.98 9.37 8.09
C TYR A 70 -3.53 8.90 7.82
N VAL A 71 -2.77 8.48 8.82
CA VAL A 71 -1.38 7.99 8.65
C VAL A 71 -1.31 6.91 7.57
N ASN A 72 -2.26 5.99 7.56
CA ASN A 72 -2.31 4.92 6.56
C ASN A 72 -2.52 5.46 5.13
N VAL A 73 -3.37 6.47 4.98
CA VAL A 73 -3.58 7.14 3.67
C VAL A 73 -2.32 7.84 3.20
N LEU A 74 -1.63 8.53 4.10
CA LEU A 74 -0.36 9.21 3.80
C LEU A 74 0.74 8.22 3.39
N LEU A 75 0.84 7.08 4.06
CA LEU A 75 1.77 6.02 3.67
C LEU A 75 1.41 5.39 2.31
N ALA A 76 0.11 5.20 2.03
CA ALA A 76 -0.34 4.74 0.71
C ALA A 76 -0.05 5.78 -0.39
N ILE A 77 -0.14 7.07 -0.09
CA ILE A 77 0.28 8.15 -0.99
C ILE A 77 1.79 8.06 -1.26
N ILE A 78 2.65 7.91 -0.23
CA ILE A 78 4.10 7.69 -0.43
C ILE A 78 4.37 6.48 -1.32
N GLN A 79 3.63 5.39 -1.12
CA GLN A 79 3.77 4.18 -1.96
C GLN A 79 3.48 4.47 -3.44
N VAL A 80 2.46 5.27 -3.72
CA VAL A 80 2.04 5.62 -5.09
C VAL A 80 2.97 6.65 -5.72
N GLU A 81 3.42 7.65 -4.96
CA GLU A 81 4.23 8.76 -5.49
C GLU A 81 5.68 8.36 -5.76
N SER A 82 6.28 7.56 -4.88
CA SER A 82 7.73 7.27 -4.96
C SER A 82 8.14 5.85 -4.58
N GLY A 83 7.22 5.02 -4.07
CA GLY A 83 7.56 3.75 -3.45
C GLY A 83 8.46 3.91 -2.21
N GLY A 84 8.58 5.11 -1.65
CA GLY A 84 9.41 5.43 -0.50
C GLY A 84 10.90 5.63 -0.80
N THR A 85 11.30 5.72 -2.06
CA THR A 85 12.72 5.74 -2.46
C THR A 85 13.25 7.09 -2.96
N ALA A 86 12.38 8.02 -3.39
CA ALA A 86 12.79 9.35 -3.79
C ALA A 86 13.13 10.24 -2.57
N GLU A 87 13.87 11.33 -2.75
CA GLU A 87 14.06 12.34 -1.71
C GLU A 87 12.75 13.07 -1.41
N ASP A 88 12.05 13.55 -2.43
CA ASP A 88 10.67 14.07 -2.30
C ASP A 88 9.67 12.91 -2.30
N VAL A 89 9.65 12.15 -1.21
CA VAL A 89 8.90 10.87 -1.11
C VAL A 89 7.39 11.02 -1.30
N MET A 90 6.83 12.19 -0.98
CA MET A 90 5.40 12.49 -1.15
C MET A 90 5.11 13.32 -2.42
N GLN A 91 6.13 13.62 -3.23
CA GLN A 91 6.04 14.50 -4.40
C GLN A 91 5.30 15.81 -4.08
N SER A 92 5.63 16.41 -2.94
CA SER A 92 4.88 17.54 -2.37
C SER A 92 5.44 18.92 -2.75
N SER A 93 6.59 18.98 -3.45
CA SER A 93 7.23 20.22 -3.91
C SER A 93 6.28 21.14 -4.67
N GLU A 94 5.49 20.58 -5.59
CA GLU A 94 4.59 21.37 -6.45
C GLU A 94 3.48 22.05 -5.65
N SER A 95 3.11 21.53 -4.48
CA SER A 95 2.14 22.15 -3.59
C SER A 95 2.65 23.48 -2.97
N LEU A 96 3.97 23.70 -3.02
CA LEU A 96 4.63 24.96 -2.65
C LEU A 96 4.97 25.85 -3.87
N GLY A 97 4.60 25.42 -5.08
CA GLY A 97 4.99 26.09 -6.30
C GLY A 97 6.46 25.91 -6.69
N LEU A 98 7.14 24.92 -6.09
CA LEU A 98 8.51 24.56 -6.41
C LEU A 98 8.54 23.55 -7.59
N PRO A 99 9.69 23.42 -8.28
CA PRO A 99 9.87 22.35 -9.25
C PRO A 99 9.68 20.96 -8.61
N PRO A 100 9.26 19.93 -9.37
CA PRO A 100 9.17 18.55 -8.86
C PRO A 100 10.51 18.08 -8.27
N ASN A 101 10.45 17.23 -7.24
CA ASN A 101 11.62 16.66 -6.55
C ASN A 101 12.58 17.69 -5.94
N SER A 102 12.07 18.82 -5.45
CA SER A 102 12.88 19.91 -4.86
C SER A 102 13.03 19.80 -3.34
N LEU A 103 12.32 18.87 -2.69
CA LEU A 103 12.34 18.71 -1.24
C LEU A 103 13.15 17.47 -0.83
N ASP A 104 13.84 17.55 0.30
CA ASP A 104 14.37 16.40 1.01
C ASP A 104 13.23 15.59 1.66
N THR A 105 13.54 14.40 2.15
CA THR A 105 12.56 13.46 2.69
C THR A 105 11.74 14.05 3.86
N GLU A 106 12.39 14.72 4.82
CA GLU A 106 11.65 15.29 5.97
C GLU A 106 10.77 16.46 5.54
N SER A 107 11.29 17.35 4.72
CA SER A 107 10.54 18.49 4.18
C SER A 107 9.36 18.01 3.31
N SER A 108 9.55 16.98 2.53
CA SER A 108 8.52 16.35 1.72
C SER A 108 7.38 15.80 2.59
N ILE A 109 7.69 14.99 3.61
CA ILE A 109 6.67 14.41 4.49
C ILE A 109 5.94 15.49 5.28
N LYS A 110 6.67 16.48 5.82
CA LYS A 110 6.08 17.61 6.53
C LYS A 110 5.11 18.38 5.64
N GLN A 111 5.52 18.70 4.42
CA GLN A 111 4.69 19.45 3.47
C GLN A 111 3.52 18.60 2.95
N GLY A 112 3.73 17.33 2.65
CA GLY A 112 2.69 16.40 2.20
C GLY A 112 1.58 16.24 3.23
N CYS A 113 1.93 16.07 4.52
CA CYS A 113 0.96 16.01 5.62
C CYS A 113 0.17 17.31 5.75
N LYS A 114 0.86 18.47 5.71
CA LYS A 114 0.22 19.79 5.77
C LYS A 114 -0.73 20.01 4.58
N TYR A 115 -0.28 19.65 3.38
CA TYR A 115 -1.11 19.76 2.17
C TYR A 115 -2.35 18.88 2.25
N PHE A 116 -2.20 17.61 2.64
CA PHE A 116 -3.33 16.71 2.79
C PHE A 116 -4.34 17.21 3.85
N ALA A 117 -3.86 17.72 4.99
CA ALA A 117 -4.72 18.37 6.00
C ALA A 117 -5.51 19.55 5.43
N SER A 118 -4.89 20.36 4.58
CA SER A 118 -5.57 21.48 3.92
C SER A 118 -6.67 21.03 2.95
N LEU A 119 -6.44 19.90 2.24
CA LEU A 119 -7.43 19.31 1.34
C LEU A 119 -8.63 18.72 2.11
N LEU A 120 -8.39 18.02 3.23
CA LEU A 120 -9.45 17.55 4.12
C LEU A 120 -10.29 18.73 4.65
N SER A 121 -9.65 19.79 5.10
CA SER A 121 -10.33 21.03 5.54
C SER A 121 -11.16 21.66 4.42
N SER A 122 -10.61 21.71 3.20
CA SER A 122 -11.33 22.21 2.02
C SER A 122 -12.56 21.39 1.69
N CYS A 123 -12.46 20.04 1.76
CA CYS A 123 -13.60 19.14 1.59
C CYS A 123 -14.68 19.40 2.64
N LYS A 124 -14.30 19.45 3.92
CA LYS A 124 -15.20 19.72 5.03
C LYS A 124 -15.94 21.05 4.88
N ASN A 125 -15.23 22.13 4.51
CA ASN A 125 -15.82 23.45 4.31
C ASN A 125 -16.85 23.50 3.17
N GLN A 126 -16.77 22.56 2.22
CA GLN A 126 -17.71 22.40 1.11
C GLN A 126 -18.78 21.36 1.41
N GLY A 127 -18.82 20.80 2.62
CA GLY A 127 -19.76 19.76 3.04
C GLY A 127 -19.54 18.44 2.28
N ILE A 128 -18.31 18.13 1.94
CA ILE A 128 -17.89 16.86 1.31
C ILE A 128 -17.36 15.96 2.41
N ASP A 129 -17.98 14.79 2.60
CA ASP A 129 -17.63 13.76 3.59
C ASP A 129 -17.13 12.49 2.87
N ASP A 130 -16.43 12.65 1.78
CA ASP A 130 -15.85 11.55 1.00
C ASP A 130 -14.33 11.73 0.94
N LEU A 131 -13.61 10.87 1.64
CA LEU A 131 -12.15 10.84 1.70
C LEU A 131 -11.51 10.72 0.31
N ASN A 132 -12.15 10.01 -0.62
CA ASN A 132 -11.64 9.84 -1.97
C ASN A 132 -11.55 11.17 -2.74
N VAL A 133 -12.36 12.17 -2.37
CA VAL A 133 -12.24 13.52 -2.93
C VAL A 133 -10.93 14.18 -2.48
N ALA A 134 -10.54 14.04 -1.21
CA ALA A 134 -9.27 14.55 -0.71
C ALA A 134 -8.08 13.79 -1.33
N ILE A 135 -8.17 12.47 -1.44
CA ILE A 135 -7.15 11.63 -2.09
C ILE A 135 -6.96 12.07 -3.56
N GLN A 136 -8.03 12.18 -4.34
CA GLN A 136 -7.93 12.63 -5.72
C GLN A 136 -7.41 14.06 -5.84
N SER A 137 -7.80 14.93 -4.88
CA SER A 137 -7.33 16.32 -4.83
C SER A 137 -5.83 16.43 -4.53
N TYR A 138 -5.23 15.44 -3.87
CA TYR A 138 -3.79 15.41 -3.66
C TYR A 138 -3.04 15.41 -4.99
N ASN A 139 -3.50 14.61 -5.94
CA ASN A 139 -2.93 14.50 -7.29
C ASN A 139 -3.40 15.63 -8.24
N TYR A 140 -4.65 16.06 -8.14
CA TYR A 140 -5.25 17.04 -9.07
C TYR A 140 -5.14 18.49 -8.61
N GLY A 141 -4.73 18.71 -7.35
CA GLY A 141 -4.84 20.01 -6.71
C GLY A 141 -6.22 20.28 -6.13
N GLY A 142 -6.31 21.24 -5.20
CA GLY A 142 -7.53 21.57 -4.44
C GLY A 142 -8.74 21.98 -5.27
N GLY A 143 -8.55 22.35 -6.54
CA GLY A 143 -9.67 22.68 -7.46
C GLY A 143 -10.62 21.50 -7.74
N TYR A 144 -10.17 20.26 -7.53
CA TYR A 144 -11.02 19.08 -7.72
C TYR A 144 -12.14 19.00 -6.67
N ALA A 145 -11.87 19.33 -5.42
CA ALA A 145 -12.90 19.38 -4.39
C ALA A 145 -14.04 20.35 -4.76
N GLY A 146 -13.70 21.55 -5.26
CA GLY A 146 -14.70 22.51 -5.76
C GLY A 146 -15.52 21.99 -6.96
N TYR A 147 -14.86 21.23 -7.86
CA TYR A 147 -15.54 20.62 -8.99
C TYR A 147 -16.56 19.57 -8.56
N VAL A 148 -16.23 18.75 -7.57
CA VAL A 148 -17.09 17.69 -7.03
C VAL A 148 -18.23 18.27 -6.17
N ALA A 149 -17.99 19.38 -5.45
CA ALA A 149 -18.99 20.04 -4.61
C ALA A 149 -20.28 20.37 -5.36
N GLY A 150 -20.16 20.79 -6.63
CA GLY A 150 -21.30 21.08 -7.51
C GLY A 150 -21.89 19.85 -8.21
N LYS A 151 -21.38 18.63 -7.95
CA LYS A 151 -21.70 17.41 -8.71
C LYS A 151 -22.00 16.20 -7.82
N GLY A 152 -22.65 16.42 -6.68
CA GLY A 152 -23.09 15.35 -5.79
C GLY A 152 -22.18 15.05 -4.61
N LYS A 153 -21.06 15.79 -4.46
CA LYS A 153 -20.16 15.75 -3.28
C LYS A 153 -19.49 14.40 -2.99
N LYS A 154 -19.47 13.50 -3.98
CA LYS A 154 -18.79 12.20 -3.90
C LYS A 154 -17.85 12.03 -5.08
N HIS A 155 -16.72 11.38 -4.82
CA HIS A 155 -15.81 10.97 -5.89
C HIS A 155 -16.41 9.86 -6.72
N THR A 156 -16.23 9.95 -8.03
CA THR A 156 -16.42 8.84 -8.96
C THR A 156 -15.32 8.87 -10.01
N PHE A 157 -14.98 7.71 -10.57
CA PHE A 157 -14.04 7.64 -11.68
C PHE A 157 -14.45 8.56 -12.84
N ASN A 158 -15.73 8.61 -13.17
CA ASN A 158 -16.25 9.47 -14.26
C ASN A 158 -16.02 10.97 -13.97
N LEU A 159 -16.13 11.41 -12.72
CA LEU A 159 -15.82 12.80 -12.35
C LEU A 159 -14.33 13.10 -12.47
N ALA A 160 -13.47 12.17 -12.02
CA ALA A 160 -12.03 12.28 -12.16
C ALA A 160 -11.62 12.31 -13.64
N GLU A 161 -12.17 11.42 -14.45
CA GLU A 161 -11.93 11.36 -15.89
C GLU A 161 -12.34 12.66 -16.59
N ASN A 162 -13.56 13.15 -16.31
CA ASN A 162 -14.08 14.38 -16.91
C ASN A 162 -13.22 15.60 -16.51
N PHE A 163 -12.85 15.71 -15.23
CA PHE A 163 -11.97 16.78 -14.78
C PHE A 163 -10.62 16.77 -15.48
N ALA A 164 -9.98 15.59 -15.59
CA ALA A 164 -8.72 15.45 -16.30
C ALA A 164 -8.85 15.77 -17.78
N ARG A 165 -9.95 15.34 -18.43
CA ARG A 165 -10.24 15.66 -19.83
C ARG A 165 -10.37 17.17 -20.04
N GLU A 166 -11.13 17.87 -19.21
CA GLU A 166 -11.31 19.32 -19.28
C GLU A 166 -9.96 20.04 -19.10
N LYS A 167 -9.18 19.66 -18.07
CA LYS A 167 -7.89 20.28 -17.75
C LYS A 167 -6.80 20.02 -18.78
N SER A 168 -6.81 18.86 -19.44
CA SER A 168 -5.83 18.48 -20.48
C SER A 168 -6.21 18.94 -21.88
N GLY A 169 -7.41 19.54 -22.07
CA GLY A 169 -7.95 19.80 -23.40
C GLY A 169 -8.21 18.51 -24.21
N GLY A 170 -8.48 17.39 -23.53
CA GLY A 170 -8.73 16.09 -24.17
C GLY A 170 -7.48 15.31 -24.58
N LYS A 171 -6.26 15.82 -24.30
CA LYS A 171 -5.00 15.14 -24.63
C LYS A 171 -4.87 13.85 -23.83
N LYS A 172 -4.64 12.73 -24.53
CA LYS A 172 -4.37 11.41 -23.93
C LYS A 172 -2.89 11.08 -23.94
N VAL A 173 -2.45 10.32 -22.95
CA VAL A 173 -1.09 9.77 -22.83
C VAL A 173 -1.15 8.30 -22.44
N THR A 174 -0.16 7.51 -22.82
CA THR A 174 -0.03 6.11 -22.41
C THR A 174 0.15 6.01 -20.90
N TYR A 175 -0.52 5.04 -20.29
CA TYR A 175 -0.40 4.74 -18.88
C TYR A 175 -0.55 3.24 -18.65
N THR A 176 0.58 2.55 -18.46
CA THR A 176 0.67 1.08 -18.40
C THR A 176 0.36 0.47 -17.05
N ASN A 177 -0.17 1.26 -16.11
CA ASN A 177 -0.62 0.72 -14.82
C ASN A 177 -1.68 -0.38 -15.03
N PRO A 178 -1.59 -1.54 -14.34
CA PRO A 178 -2.52 -2.66 -14.53
C PRO A 178 -4.00 -2.27 -14.41
N ILE A 179 -4.35 -1.36 -13.48
CA ILE A 179 -5.72 -0.86 -13.32
C ILE A 179 -6.20 -0.15 -14.60
N ALA A 180 -5.35 0.70 -15.17
CA ALA A 180 -5.69 1.42 -16.41
C ALA A 180 -5.74 0.47 -17.61
N VAL A 181 -4.80 -0.49 -17.68
CA VAL A 181 -4.79 -1.51 -18.76
C VAL A 181 -6.09 -2.31 -18.73
N ALA A 182 -6.51 -2.78 -17.57
CA ALA A 182 -7.75 -3.54 -17.40
C ALA A 182 -9.02 -2.69 -17.70
N LYS A 183 -9.00 -1.40 -17.33
CA LYS A 183 -10.20 -0.55 -17.42
C LYS A 183 -10.39 0.09 -18.80
N ASN A 184 -9.31 0.48 -19.47
CA ASN A 184 -9.42 1.23 -20.73
C ASN A 184 -8.31 0.95 -21.77
N GLY A 185 -7.48 -0.07 -21.57
CA GLY A 185 -6.41 -0.42 -22.48
C GLY A 185 -5.10 0.37 -22.26
N GLY A 186 -4.94 1.03 -21.11
CA GLY A 186 -3.66 1.59 -20.68
C GLY A 186 -3.39 3.03 -21.12
N TRP A 187 -4.37 3.90 -20.95
CA TRP A 187 -4.18 5.35 -21.19
C TRP A 187 -4.83 6.19 -20.08
N ARG A 188 -4.40 7.43 -19.96
CA ARG A 188 -5.03 8.46 -19.14
C ARG A 188 -5.02 9.81 -19.85
N TYR A 189 -5.80 10.77 -19.36
CA TYR A 189 -5.67 12.14 -19.82
C TYR A 189 -4.36 12.77 -19.31
N GLY A 190 -3.81 13.71 -20.06
CA GLY A 190 -2.53 14.36 -19.79
C GLY A 190 -2.57 15.40 -18.66
N TYR A 191 -3.44 15.23 -17.66
CA TYR A 191 -3.53 16.02 -16.46
C TYR A 191 -3.69 15.11 -15.24
N GLY A 192 -2.73 15.10 -14.35
CA GLY A 192 -2.71 14.22 -13.19
C GLY A 192 -3.00 12.76 -13.53
N ASN A 193 -3.63 12.05 -12.62
CA ASN A 193 -3.98 10.64 -12.79
C ASN A 193 -5.45 10.38 -12.41
N MET A 194 -6.31 10.11 -13.39
CA MET A 194 -7.73 9.82 -13.16
C MET A 194 -7.98 8.50 -12.43
N PHE A 195 -6.96 7.64 -12.30
CA PHE A 195 -6.99 6.38 -11.55
C PHE A 195 -6.39 6.52 -10.14
N TYR A 196 -6.07 7.75 -9.70
CA TYR A 196 -5.26 7.94 -8.49
C TYR A 196 -5.92 7.34 -7.25
N VAL A 197 -7.22 7.50 -7.09
CA VAL A 197 -7.97 6.92 -5.98
C VAL A 197 -7.89 5.39 -5.99
N GLU A 198 -8.13 4.75 -7.14
CA GLU A 198 -8.04 3.29 -7.25
C GLU A 198 -6.61 2.79 -6.98
N VAL A 199 -5.61 3.55 -7.46
CA VAL A 199 -4.19 3.20 -7.24
C VAL A 199 -3.78 3.36 -5.77
N VAL A 200 -4.28 4.37 -5.05
CA VAL A 200 -4.04 4.54 -3.61
C VAL A 200 -4.81 3.48 -2.82
N ASN A 201 -6.09 3.27 -3.14
CA ASN A 201 -6.96 2.38 -2.39
C ASN A 201 -6.53 0.91 -2.43
N GLN A 202 -5.81 0.46 -3.48
CA GLN A 202 -5.24 -0.89 -3.50
C GLN A 202 -4.26 -1.14 -2.34
N TYR A 203 -3.65 -0.10 -1.80
CA TYR A 203 -2.75 -0.16 -0.64
C TYR A 203 -3.47 0.03 0.69
N LEU A 204 -4.71 0.49 0.68
CA LEU A 204 -5.55 0.64 1.87
C LEU A 204 -6.43 -0.60 2.12
N ALA A 205 -6.67 -1.38 1.09
CA ALA A 205 -7.48 -2.59 1.20
C ALA A 205 -6.73 -3.68 1.98
N VAL A 206 -7.41 -4.30 2.94
CA VAL A 206 -6.92 -5.54 3.54
C VAL A 206 -6.88 -6.60 2.44
N PRO A 207 -5.74 -7.26 2.18
CA PRO A 207 -5.69 -8.32 1.18
C PRO A 207 -6.76 -9.36 1.43
N GLN A 208 -7.65 -9.56 0.47
CA GLN A 208 -8.61 -10.66 0.51
C GLN A 208 -7.88 -11.94 0.11
N VAL A 209 -7.40 -12.67 1.11
CA VAL A 209 -6.80 -13.99 0.87
C VAL A 209 -7.88 -15.04 0.83
N SER A 210 -7.78 -15.97 -0.11
CA SER A 210 -8.77 -17.03 -0.26
C SER A 210 -8.69 -18.04 0.91
N GLY A 211 -9.83 -18.30 1.53
CA GLY A 211 -9.98 -19.25 2.62
C GLY A 211 -10.05 -18.58 4.01
N GLU A 212 -10.98 -19.07 4.82
CA GLU A 212 -11.29 -18.51 6.15
C GLU A 212 -10.06 -18.51 7.09
N LEU A 213 -9.26 -19.60 7.06
CA LEU A 213 -8.04 -19.68 7.87
C LEU A 213 -7.03 -18.62 7.45
N ALA A 214 -6.76 -18.50 6.15
CA ALA A 214 -5.80 -17.54 5.63
C ALA A 214 -6.21 -16.11 6.00
N GLN A 215 -7.50 -15.80 5.91
CA GLN A 215 -8.02 -14.48 6.28
C GLN A 215 -7.86 -14.20 7.79
N LYS A 216 -8.15 -15.19 8.67
CA LYS A 216 -7.94 -15.05 10.12
C LYS A 216 -6.46 -14.81 10.46
N VAL A 217 -5.56 -15.57 9.84
CA VAL A 217 -4.11 -15.45 10.04
C VAL A 217 -3.62 -14.07 9.59
N MET A 218 -4.04 -13.60 8.40
CA MET A 218 -3.64 -12.30 7.89
C MET A 218 -4.23 -11.14 8.71
N ASN A 219 -5.49 -11.20 9.10
CA ASN A 219 -6.10 -10.17 9.95
C ASN A 219 -5.37 -10.01 11.29
N GLU A 220 -4.81 -11.08 11.83
CA GLU A 220 -3.96 -10.99 13.03
C GLU A 220 -2.57 -10.43 12.69
N ALA A 221 -1.92 -10.93 11.62
CA ALA A 221 -0.57 -10.54 11.23
C ALA A 221 -0.45 -9.04 10.96
N LEU A 222 -1.45 -8.48 10.30
CA LEU A 222 -1.48 -7.07 9.89
C LEU A 222 -1.53 -6.08 11.06
N LYS A 223 -1.94 -6.50 12.26
CA LYS A 223 -1.88 -5.67 13.47
C LYS A 223 -0.46 -5.28 13.87
N TYR A 224 0.53 -5.99 13.37
CA TYR A 224 1.94 -5.82 13.71
C TYR A 224 2.75 -5.21 12.58
N GLN A 225 2.09 -4.73 11.53
CA GLN A 225 2.77 -4.07 10.41
C GLN A 225 3.56 -2.84 10.89
N GLY A 226 4.77 -2.70 10.38
CA GLY A 226 5.67 -1.62 10.77
C GLY A 226 6.42 -1.83 12.10
N TRP A 227 6.13 -2.91 12.85
CA TRP A 227 6.85 -3.22 14.08
C TRP A 227 8.27 -3.70 13.78
N LYS A 228 9.18 -3.44 14.72
CA LYS A 228 10.57 -3.89 14.61
C LYS A 228 10.67 -5.40 14.74
N TYR A 229 11.56 -6.01 13.96
CA TYR A 229 12.01 -7.37 14.19
C TYR A 229 12.72 -7.50 15.55
N VAL A 230 12.38 -8.53 16.32
CA VAL A 230 13.08 -8.85 17.57
C VAL A 230 13.41 -10.34 17.61
N TYR A 231 14.68 -10.66 17.56
CA TYR A 231 15.14 -12.05 17.64
C TYR A 231 14.64 -12.73 18.91
N GLY A 232 14.02 -13.90 18.78
CA GLY A 232 13.38 -14.62 19.89
C GLY A 232 11.99 -14.07 20.28
N GLY A 233 11.54 -12.96 19.69
CA GLY A 233 10.22 -12.40 19.94
C GLY A 233 9.10 -13.29 19.39
N SER A 234 7.98 -13.41 20.14
CA SER A 234 6.89 -14.32 19.79
C SER A 234 5.50 -13.88 20.22
N ASN A 235 5.36 -12.66 20.72
CA ASN A 235 4.09 -12.10 21.17
C ASN A 235 4.13 -10.56 21.15
N PRO A 236 2.98 -9.86 21.26
CA PRO A 236 2.94 -8.39 21.20
C PRO A 236 3.78 -7.66 22.24
N ASN A 237 4.07 -8.28 23.41
CA ASN A 237 4.89 -7.63 24.45
C ASN A 237 6.38 -7.62 24.10
N THR A 238 6.81 -8.55 23.24
CA THR A 238 8.22 -8.71 22.84
C THR A 238 8.49 -8.26 21.42
N SER A 239 7.45 -7.99 20.61
CA SER A 239 7.50 -8.04 19.16
C SER A 239 7.82 -9.47 18.65
N PHE A 240 8.27 -9.63 17.42
CA PHE A 240 8.33 -10.91 16.76
C PHE A 240 9.63 -11.12 15.99
N ASP A 241 10.11 -12.37 15.97
CA ASP A 241 10.93 -12.89 14.89
C ASP A 241 10.03 -13.59 13.83
N CYS A 242 10.64 -14.10 12.77
CA CYS A 242 9.91 -14.68 11.63
C CYS A 242 8.96 -15.81 12.04
N SER A 243 9.45 -16.79 12.79
CA SER A 243 8.66 -17.95 13.22
C SER A 243 7.77 -17.65 14.44
N GLY A 244 8.11 -16.66 15.24
CA GLY A 244 7.26 -16.17 16.31
C GLY A 244 6.01 -15.46 15.79
N LEU A 245 6.13 -14.68 14.72
CA LEU A 245 4.99 -14.05 14.06
C LEU A 245 4.03 -15.09 13.49
N THR A 246 4.54 -16.05 12.72
CA THR A 246 3.71 -17.13 12.16
C THR A 246 3.07 -17.97 13.25
N GLN A 247 3.82 -18.37 14.28
CA GLN A 247 3.30 -19.12 15.43
C GLN A 247 2.14 -18.38 16.11
N TRP A 248 2.31 -17.09 16.38
CA TRP A 248 1.29 -16.27 17.02
C TRP A 248 0.03 -16.16 16.16
N CYS A 249 0.18 -15.78 14.89
CA CYS A 249 -0.96 -15.54 14.01
C CYS A 249 -1.78 -16.82 13.75
N TYR A 250 -1.10 -17.96 13.54
CA TYR A 250 -1.78 -19.23 13.43
C TYR A 250 -2.43 -19.68 14.73
N GLY A 251 -1.78 -19.42 15.88
CA GLY A 251 -2.35 -19.66 17.21
C GLY A 251 -3.66 -18.90 17.44
N LYS A 252 -3.73 -17.62 17.01
CA LYS A 252 -4.97 -16.83 17.03
C LYS A 252 -6.05 -17.35 16.08
N ALA A 253 -5.65 -18.04 15.04
CA ALA A 253 -6.57 -18.71 14.11
C ALA A 253 -6.94 -20.14 14.58
N GLY A 254 -6.47 -20.58 15.76
CA GLY A 254 -6.78 -21.89 16.35
C GLY A 254 -5.81 -23.01 15.98
N ILE A 255 -4.67 -22.70 15.35
CA ILE A 255 -3.69 -23.72 14.92
C ILE A 255 -2.36 -23.49 15.66
N SER A 256 -1.89 -24.51 16.36
CA SER A 256 -0.59 -24.47 17.05
C SER A 256 0.54 -24.79 16.06
N LEU A 257 1.51 -23.87 15.95
CA LEU A 257 2.75 -24.07 15.21
C LEU A 257 3.94 -24.20 16.17
N PRO A 258 4.98 -24.99 15.81
CA PRO A 258 6.24 -25.01 16.56
C PRO A 258 6.93 -23.64 16.58
N ARG A 259 7.87 -23.45 17.53
CA ARG A 259 8.50 -22.14 17.75
C ARG A 259 9.49 -21.72 16.66
N THR A 260 10.26 -22.65 16.09
CA THR A 260 11.32 -22.29 15.13
C THR A 260 10.90 -22.49 13.69
N ALA A 261 11.51 -21.73 12.77
CA ALA A 261 11.23 -21.87 11.34
C ALA A 261 11.50 -23.29 10.82
N GLN A 262 12.60 -23.94 11.26
CA GLN A 262 12.89 -25.32 10.92
C GLN A 262 11.77 -26.27 11.40
N ALA A 263 11.35 -26.17 12.65
CA ALA A 263 10.31 -27.04 13.18
C ALA A 263 8.94 -26.80 12.52
N GLN A 264 8.65 -25.56 12.10
CA GLN A 264 7.44 -25.25 11.33
C GLN A 264 7.51 -25.88 9.93
N TYR A 265 8.68 -25.84 9.29
CA TYR A 265 8.91 -26.53 8.03
C TYR A 265 8.65 -28.03 8.17
N ASP A 266 9.26 -28.66 9.17
CA ASP A 266 9.12 -30.11 9.42
C ASP A 266 7.67 -30.53 9.73
N ALA A 267 6.87 -29.62 10.33
CA ALA A 267 5.48 -29.87 10.69
C ALA A 267 4.46 -29.61 9.55
N THR A 268 4.90 -29.09 8.40
CA THR A 268 4.02 -28.77 7.27
C THR A 268 4.10 -29.79 6.14
N GLN A 269 3.10 -29.79 5.27
CA GLN A 269 3.16 -30.51 4.00
C GLN A 269 3.93 -29.66 2.99
N HIS A 270 5.10 -30.12 2.58
CA HIS A 270 5.94 -29.38 1.63
C HIS A 270 5.33 -29.35 0.24
N LEU A 271 5.40 -28.20 -0.39
CA LEU A 271 4.84 -27.93 -1.71
C LEU A 271 5.83 -27.07 -2.52
N PRO A 272 5.92 -27.24 -3.84
CA PRO A 272 6.54 -26.24 -4.69
C PRO A 272 5.71 -24.94 -4.61
N LEU A 273 6.37 -23.77 -4.73
CA LEU A 273 5.68 -22.48 -4.64
C LEU A 273 4.53 -22.34 -5.65
N SER A 274 4.65 -22.96 -6.83
CA SER A 274 3.62 -22.98 -7.88
C SER A 274 2.30 -23.67 -7.48
N GLN A 275 2.31 -24.50 -6.43
CA GLN A 275 1.13 -25.19 -5.89
C GLN A 275 0.65 -24.58 -4.57
N ALA A 276 1.37 -23.59 -4.09
CA ALA A 276 1.03 -22.90 -2.86
C ALA A 276 -0.11 -21.89 -3.09
N LYS A 277 -0.85 -21.61 -2.05
CA LYS A 277 -1.94 -20.62 -2.02
C LYS A 277 -1.76 -19.67 -0.85
N ALA A 278 -2.44 -18.55 -0.89
CA ALA A 278 -2.45 -17.60 0.21
C ALA A 278 -2.80 -18.29 1.54
N GLY A 279 -2.05 -17.96 2.58
CA GLY A 279 -2.13 -18.61 3.88
C GLY A 279 -1.25 -19.86 4.03
N ASP A 280 -0.58 -20.38 3.00
CA ASP A 280 0.51 -21.35 3.20
C ASP A 280 1.75 -20.61 3.73
N LEU A 281 2.65 -21.32 4.42
CA LEU A 281 3.94 -20.77 4.82
C LEU A 281 4.93 -20.87 3.66
N VAL A 282 5.84 -19.90 3.58
CA VAL A 282 6.97 -19.94 2.63
C VAL A 282 8.27 -19.92 3.41
N PHE A 283 9.23 -20.78 3.01
CA PHE A 283 10.43 -21.08 3.77
C PHE A 283 11.71 -20.76 2.98
N PHE A 284 12.74 -20.35 3.73
CA PHE A 284 14.00 -19.92 3.15
C PHE A 284 15.17 -20.48 3.95
N HIS A 285 16.28 -20.75 3.24
CA HIS A 285 17.55 -21.15 3.82
C HIS A 285 18.60 -20.00 3.80
N SER A 286 19.62 -20.13 4.61
CA SER A 286 20.83 -19.28 4.56
C SER A 286 20.54 -17.76 4.60
N THR A 287 19.43 -17.30 5.15
CA THR A 287 19.13 -15.88 5.35
C THR A 287 19.99 -15.28 6.48
N TYR A 288 20.49 -16.13 7.39
CA TYR A 288 21.50 -15.84 8.38
C TYR A 288 22.17 -17.17 8.82
N ASN A 289 23.28 -17.11 9.56
CA ASN A 289 23.99 -18.31 10.04
C ASN A 289 23.31 -18.85 11.31
N ALA A 290 22.37 -19.78 11.14
CA ALA A 290 21.55 -20.34 12.22
C ALA A 290 21.94 -21.75 12.66
N GLY A 291 22.83 -22.42 11.94
CA GLY A 291 23.14 -23.85 12.18
C GLY A 291 21.99 -24.81 11.83
N SER A 292 20.88 -24.34 11.27
CA SER A 292 19.74 -25.11 10.75
C SER A 292 19.57 -24.86 9.25
N TYR A 293 18.90 -25.82 8.55
CA TYR A 293 18.65 -25.67 7.12
C TYR A 293 17.67 -24.55 6.84
N VAL A 294 16.52 -24.54 7.52
CA VAL A 294 15.53 -23.47 7.38
C VAL A 294 15.85 -22.34 8.36
N THR A 295 16.06 -21.15 7.82
CA THR A 295 16.48 -19.99 8.62
C THR A 295 15.41 -18.90 8.67
N HIS A 296 14.42 -18.91 7.74
CA HIS A 296 13.37 -17.90 7.72
C HIS A 296 12.04 -18.47 7.23
N VAL A 297 10.95 -17.83 7.66
CA VAL A 297 9.57 -18.19 7.28
C VAL A 297 8.71 -16.93 7.14
N GLY A 298 7.78 -16.95 6.18
CA GLY A 298 6.74 -15.95 6.00
C GLY A 298 5.38 -16.59 5.70
N ILE A 299 4.34 -15.79 5.68
CA ILE A 299 2.98 -16.17 5.28
C ILE A 299 2.81 -15.78 3.81
N LEU A 300 2.50 -16.74 2.95
CA LEU A 300 2.26 -16.46 1.53
C LEU A 300 0.97 -15.67 1.36
N VAL A 301 1.02 -14.57 0.64
CA VAL A 301 -0.13 -13.70 0.36
C VAL A 301 -0.59 -13.83 -1.08
N SER A 302 0.36 -13.92 -2.00
CA SER A 302 0.14 -14.13 -3.43
C SER A 302 1.31 -14.93 -4.02
N PRO A 303 1.26 -15.37 -5.28
CA PRO A 303 2.39 -16.08 -5.90
C PRO A 303 3.72 -15.33 -5.86
N THR A 304 3.70 -14.01 -5.74
CA THR A 304 4.89 -13.16 -5.74
C THR A 304 5.10 -12.36 -4.44
N GLN A 305 4.29 -12.62 -3.39
CA GLN A 305 4.34 -11.81 -2.20
C GLN A 305 4.13 -12.62 -0.92
N MET A 306 4.92 -12.34 0.09
CA MET A 306 4.74 -12.86 1.45
C MET A 306 4.56 -11.73 2.45
N TYR A 307 4.00 -12.04 3.62
CA TYR A 307 4.02 -11.23 4.82
C TYR A 307 4.92 -11.90 5.86
N HIS A 308 5.88 -11.18 6.43
CA HIS A 308 6.87 -11.76 7.34
C HIS A 308 7.34 -10.78 8.40
N ALA A 309 7.97 -11.29 9.46
CA ALA A 309 8.78 -10.43 10.31
C ALA A 309 10.13 -10.19 9.63
N GLY A 310 10.17 -9.12 8.86
CA GLY A 310 11.36 -8.41 8.43
C GLY A 310 11.68 -7.28 9.41
N ASP A 311 12.54 -6.34 9.05
CA ASP A 311 12.75 -5.12 9.82
C ASP A 311 12.54 -3.90 8.91
N PRO A 312 11.33 -3.34 8.92
CA PRO A 312 10.17 -3.65 9.76
C PRO A 312 9.35 -4.87 9.30
N ILE A 313 8.45 -5.37 10.19
CA ILE A 313 7.46 -6.39 9.85
C ILE A 313 6.55 -5.88 8.73
N GLY A 314 6.37 -6.67 7.67
CA GLY A 314 5.59 -6.23 6.53
C GLY A 314 5.61 -7.19 5.36
N TYR A 315 5.28 -6.66 4.19
CA TYR A 315 5.28 -7.39 2.93
C TYR A 315 6.67 -7.44 2.31
N ALA A 316 6.95 -8.55 1.61
CA ALA A 316 8.16 -8.69 0.80
C ALA A 316 7.81 -9.31 -0.56
N ASP A 317 8.51 -8.81 -1.61
CA ASP A 317 8.39 -9.32 -2.97
C ASP A 317 9.25 -10.56 -3.15
N LEU A 318 8.59 -11.70 -3.33
CA LEU A 318 9.22 -13.00 -3.56
C LEU A 318 9.95 -13.09 -4.91
N SER A 319 9.65 -12.21 -5.86
CA SER A 319 10.33 -12.18 -7.16
C SER A 319 11.72 -11.53 -7.09
N SER A 320 12.06 -10.88 -5.99
CA SER A 320 13.38 -10.28 -5.79
C SER A 320 14.49 -11.33 -5.81
N SER A 321 15.65 -10.97 -6.32
CA SER A 321 16.79 -11.88 -6.43
C SER A 321 17.22 -12.46 -5.09
N TYR A 322 17.14 -11.67 -4.00
CA TYR A 322 17.45 -12.14 -2.66
C TYR A 322 16.55 -13.29 -2.24
N TRP A 323 15.25 -13.13 -2.29
CA TRP A 323 14.32 -14.18 -1.87
C TRP A 323 14.37 -15.40 -2.79
N GLN A 324 14.55 -15.20 -4.11
CA GLN A 324 14.68 -16.31 -5.05
C GLN A 324 15.92 -17.16 -4.78
N GLN A 325 17.06 -16.57 -4.37
CA GLN A 325 18.28 -17.31 -4.05
C GLN A 325 18.18 -18.13 -2.77
N HIS A 326 17.29 -17.74 -1.84
CA HIS A 326 17.13 -18.40 -0.55
C HIS A 326 15.87 -19.26 -0.45
N LEU A 327 15.02 -19.30 -1.47
CA LEU A 327 13.73 -20.00 -1.46
C LEU A 327 13.92 -21.52 -1.39
N ILE A 328 13.26 -22.14 -0.42
CA ILE A 328 13.11 -23.59 -0.31
C ILE A 328 11.83 -24.04 -1.01
N GLY A 329 10.72 -23.38 -0.72
CA GLY A 329 9.39 -23.73 -1.18
C GLY A 329 8.34 -23.31 -0.16
N ALA A 330 7.14 -23.89 -0.30
CA ALA A 330 6.03 -23.64 0.60
C ALA A 330 5.70 -24.85 1.49
N GLY A 331 5.01 -24.58 2.60
CA GLY A 331 4.47 -25.61 3.48
C GLY A 331 3.03 -25.32 3.86
N ARG A 332 2.17 -26.28 3.60
CA ARG A 332 0.76 -26.21 3.99
C ARG A 332 0.59 -26.73 5.41
N VAL A 333 0.00 -25.89 6.25
CA VAL A 333 -0.33 -26.26 7.63
C VAL A 333 -1.48 -27.27 7.59
N LYS A 334 -1.31 -28.38 8.30
CA LYS A 334 -2.37 -29.40 8.45
C LYS A 334 -3.45 -28.83 9.38
N GLN A 335 -4.69 -28.93 8.95
CA GLN A 335 -5.88 -28.54 9.72
C GLN A 335 -6.35 -29.69 10.60
#